data_a85072ab7a672243094ed22c217b104f
#
_entry.id   a85072ab7a672243094ed22c217b104f
#
_cell.length_a   1.000
_cell.length_b   1.000
_cell.length_c   1.000
_cell.angle_alpha   90.00
_cell.angle_beta   90.00
_cell.angle_gamma   90.00
#
_symmetry.space_group_name_H-M   'P 1'
#
loop_
_entity.id
_entity.type
_entity.pdbx_description
1 polymer ?
#
loop_
_entity_poly.entity_id
_entity_poly.type
_entity_poly.pdbx_seq_one_letter_code
_entity_poly.pdbx_strand_id
1 'polypeptide(L)'
;MQASEQTLKSADEIQLNDELIVSYLQQHPEFFNRQAEFVTGLRLPDHQRGAISLVERQLLQQREKIHNLEEEITQLMVIASQNEQLFALYSDLYLRLLDCTTAAELLDCLHQATTELLSFDAFKVWLIKPVAVNHSALITDDCAEIMASRLSKDEYYFGRLQQSEQALIFAQASTGSVVLVRLTHNQEDIGFLAISSRDAEHFDPRMDTLLLNQFKKLVAKLLHQHLY
;
A
#
# COMPACT_ATOMS: atom_id res chain seq x y z
N MET A 1 1.98 -90.33 -13.05
CA MET A 1 1.41 -89.56 -11.98
C MET A 1 2.49 -88.71 -11.35
N GLN A 2 2.86 -87.58 -11.88
CA GLN A 2 3.81 -86.59 -11.36
C GLN A 2 3.85 -85.44 -12.33
N ALA A 3 2.93 -84.51 -12.29
CA ALA A 3 2.99 -83.27 -12.96
C ALA A 3 1.82 -82.37 -12.49
N SER A 4 1.91 -81.80 -11.36
CA SER A 4 0.97 -80.77 -10.90
C SER A 4 1.44 -80.04 -9.62
N GLU A 5 2.73 -79.73 -9.49
CA GLU A 5 3.23 -79.00 -8.30
C GLU A 5 4.35 -78.01 -8.62
N GLN A 6 4.19 -77.26 -9.67
CA GLN A 6 5.13 -76.16 -9.98
C GLN A 6 4.45 -75.01 -10.72
N THR A 7 3.51 -74.34 -10.08
CA THR A 7 3.05 -73.05 -10.58
C THR A 7 2.40 -72.20 -9.45
N LEU A 8 3.16 -71.94 -8.42
CA LEU A 8 2.78 -70.92 -7.41
C LEU A 8 4.04 -70.40 -6.68
N LYS A 9 5.00 -69.89 -7.41
CA LYS A 9 6.11 -69.10 -6.86
C LYS A 9 6.51 -68.04 -7.85
N SER A 10 5.85 -66.90 -7.83
CA SER A 10 6.38 -65.57 -8.10
C SER A 10 5.26 -64.54 -7.89
N ALA A 11 4.75 -64.38 -6.64
CA ALA A 11 4.27 -63.11 -6.25
C ALA A 11 5.52 -62.27 -6.02
N ASP A 12 5.88 -61.43 -6.98
CA ASP A 12 6.89 -60.41 -6.79
C ASP A 12 6.63 -59.74 -5.45
N GLU A 13 7.57 -59.85 -4.52
CA GLU A 13 7.62 -59.01 -3.34
C GLU A 13 7.81 -57.59 -3.86
N ILE A 14 6.71 -56.90 -4.10
CA ILE A 14 6.69 -55.45 -4.34
C ILE A 14 7.25 -54.86 -3.05
N GLN A 15 8.54 -54.50 -3.06
CA GLN A 15 9.14 -53.75 -1.95
C GLN A 15 8.41 -52.42 -1.86
N LEU A 16 7.51 -52.29 -0.88
CA LEU A 16 6.83 -51.08 -0.54
C LEU A 16 7.86 -50.03 -0.12
N ASN A 17 8.08 -49.04 -0.95
CA ASN A 17 8.86 -47.87 -0.62
C ASN A 17 7.94 -46.65 -0.42
N ASP A 18 8.45 -45.60 0.20
CA ASP A 18 7.69 -44.39 0.53
C ASP A 18 7.10 -43.72 -0.72
N GLU A 19 7.80 -43.74 -1.84
CA GLU A 19 7.36 -43.15 -3.12
C GLU A 19 6.13 -43.89 -3.69
N LEU A 20 6.09 -45.20 -3.59
CA LEU A 20 4.97 -46.03 -4.01
C LEU A 20 3.75 -45.77 -3.15
N ILE A 21 3.93 -45.62 -1.82
CA ILE A 21 2.85 -45.31 -0.88
C ILE A 21 2.27 -43.90 -1.19
N VAL A 22 3.14 -42.92 -1.40
CA VAL A 22 2.72 -41.53 -1.73
C VAL A 22 1.96 -41.52 -3.06
N SER A 23 2.48 -42.18 -4.10
CA SER A 23 1.82 -42.26 -5.40
C SER A 23 0.46 -42.96 -5.31
N TYR A 24 0.36 -44.05 -4.56
CA TYR A 24 -0.89 -44.75 -4.32
C TYR A 24 -1.93 -43.86 -3.64
N LEU A 25 -1.53 -43.13 -2.59
CA LEU A 25 -2.43 -42.22 -1.86
C LEU A 25 -2.88 -41.03 -2.71
N GLN A 26 -2.01 -40.51 -3.58
CA GLN A 26 -2.39 -39.46 -4.54
C GLN A 26 -3.39 -39.94 -5.58
N GLN A 27 -3.29 -41.18 -6.05
CA GLN A 27 -4.23 -41.78 -6.99
C GLN A 27 -5.56 -42.21 -6.33
N HIS A 28 -5.56 -42.43 -5.02
CA HIS A 28 -6.71 -42.88 -4.26
C HIS A 28 -7.05 -41.95 -3.09
N PRO A 29 -7.53 -40.72 -3.34
CA PRO A 29 -7.81 -39.74 -2.27
C PRO A 29 -8.88 -40.23 -1.29
N GLU A 30 -9.77 -41.16 -1.73
CA GLU A 30 -10.80 -41.79 -0.89
C GLU A 30 -10.27 -42.88 0.06
N PHE A 31 -8.98 -43.19 0.04
CA PHE A 31 -8.37 -44.24 0.87
C PHE A 31 -8.67 -44.04 2.34
N PHE A 32 -8.44 -42.85 2.84
CA PHE A 32 -8.66 -42.52 4.26
C PHE A 32 -10.13 -42.49 4.66
N ASN A 33 -11.04 -42.14 3.74
CA ASN A 33 -12.47 -42.21 3.99
C ASN A 33 -12.94 -43.64 4.19
N ARG A 34 -12.35 -44.59 3.40
CA ARG A 34 -12.66 -46.02 3.53
C ARG A 34 -11.99 -46.68 4.73
N GLN A 35 -10.90 -46.11 5.24
CA GLN A 35 -10.10 -46.66 6.34
C GLN A 35 -10.07 -45.69 7.53
N ALA A 36 -11.26 -45.20 7.95
CA ALA A 36 -11.40 -44.20 9.00
C ALA A 36 -10.79 -44.64 10.34
N GLU A 37 -10.95 -45.92 10.72
CA GLU A 37 -10.34 -46.45 11.93
C GLU A 37 -8.81 -46.44 11.89
N PHE A 38 -8.23 -46.71 10.75
CA PHE A 38 -6.78 -46.65 10.57
C PHE A 38 -6.26 -45.21 10.76
N VAL A 39 -6.97 -44.19 10.25
CA VAL A 39 -6.60 -42.78 10.39
C VAL A 39 -6.58 -42.33 11.84
N THR A 40 -7.55 -42.79 12.66
CA THR A 40 -7.61 -42.45 14.09
C THR A 40 -6.46 -43.05 14.89
N GLY A 41 -5.91 -44.16 14.42
CA GLY A 41 -4.74 -44.83 15.03
C GLY A 41 -3.39 -44.31 14.57
N LEU A 42 -3.34 -43.54 13.44
CA LEU A 42 -2.11 -42.98 12.92
C LEU A 42 -1.52 -41.94 13.89
N ARG A 43 -0.30 -42.16 14.31
CA ARG A 43 0.45 -41.25 15.18
C ARG A 43 1.71 -40.77 14.49
N LEU A 44 1.93 -39.46 14.47
CA LEU A 44 3.15 -38.85 13.99
C LEU A 44 4.05 -38.55 15.19
N PRO A 45 5.29 -39.06 15.22
CA PRO A 45 6.22 -38.70 16.28
C PRO A 45 6.55 -37.21 16.18
N ASP A 46 6.29 -36.47 17.25
CA ASP A 46 6.74 -35.09 17.42
C ASP A 46 7.88 -35.10 18.44
N HIS A 47 9.07 -34.71 18.00
CA HIS A 47 10.28 -34.70 18.84
C HIS A 47 10.17 -33.74 20.04
N GLN A 48 9.24 -32.79 20.03
CA GLN A 48 9.05 -31.83 21.11
C GLN A 48 7.89 -32.16 22.07
N ARG A 49 6.85 -32.89 21.60
CA ARG A 49 5.60 -33.11 22.36
C ARG A 49 5.13 -34.56 22.40
N GLY A 50 5.93 -35.49 21.91
CA GLY A 50 5.55 -36.89 21.79
C GLY A 50 4.72 -37.18 20.53
N ALA A 51 4.12 -38.38 20.46
CA ALA A 51 3.34 -38.82 19.31
C ALA A 51 1.94 -38.19 19.34
N ILE A 52 1.59 -37.39 18.31
CA ILE A 52 0.24 -36.82 18.14
C ILE A 52 -0.47 -37.50 16.97
N SER A 53 -1.81 -37.52 17.01
CA SER A 53 -2.62 -37.99 15.89
C SER A 53 -2.45 -37.07 14.68
N LEU A 54 -2.42 -37.67 13.47
CA LEU A 54 -2.42 -36.90 12.22
C LEU A 54 -3.60 -35.91 12.14
N VAL A 55 -4.77 -36.32 12.62
CA VAL A 55 -5.98 -35.48 12.67
C VAL A 55 -5.78 -34.29 13.61
N GLU A 56 -5.20 -34.51 14.79
CA GLU A 56 -4.90 -33.44 15.74
C GLU A 56 -3.93 -32.42 15.14
N ARG A 57 -2.91 -32.88 14.42
CA ARG A 57 -1.96 -32.00 13.74
C ARG A 57 -2.63 -31.19 12.65
N GLN A 58 -3.50 -31.80 11.84
CA GLN A 58 -4.28 -31.06 10.84
C GLN A 58 -5.19 -30.02 11.47
N LEU A 59 -5.89 -30.36 12.57
CA LEU A 59 -6.74 -29.42 13.29
C LEU A 59 -5.95 -28.23 13.85
N LEU A 60 -4.75 -28.47 14.38
CA LEU A 60 -3.88 -27.40 14.87
C LEU A 60 -3.46 -26.47 13.73
N GLN A 61 -3.03 -27.04 12.60
CA GLN A 61 -2.67 -26.23 11.42
C GLN A 61 -3.85 -25.44 10.85
N GLN A 62 -5.05 -26.02 10.84
CA GLN A 62 -6.25 -25.31 10.41
C GLN A 62 -6.61 -24.16 11.35
N ARG A 63 -6.51 -24.37 12.68
CA ARG A 63 -6.75 -23.31 13.67
C ARG A 63 -5.75 -22.16 13.52
N GLU A 64 -4.47 -22.48 13.33
CA GLU A 64 -3.44 -21.47 13.09
C GLU A 64 -3.71 -20.68 11.81
N LYS A 65 -4.10 -21.37 10.72
CA LYS A 65 -4.47 -20.71 9.46
C LYS A 65 -5.71 -19.82 9.62
N ILE A 66 -6.71 -20.26 10.34
CA ILE A 66 -7.91 -19.46 10.63
C ILE A 66 -7.52 -18.22 11.41
N HIS A 67 -6.72 -18.35 12.45
CA HIS A 67 -6.26 -17.23 13.26
C HIS A 67 -5.49 -16.18 12.43
N ASN A 68 -4.55 -16.64 11.59
CA ASN A 68 -3.82 -15.75 10.70
C ASN A 68 -4.73 -15.02 9.69
N LEU A 69 -5.72 -15.73 9.14
CA LEU A 69 -6.70 -15.12 8.24
C LEU A 69 -7.59 -14.09 8.96
N GLU A 70 -8.00 -14.35 10.20
CA GLU A 70 -8.76 -13.41 11.02
C GLU A 70 -7.95 -12.14 11.32
N GLU A 71 -6.65 -12.26 11.60
CA GLU A 71 -5.74 -11.13 11.75
C GLU A 71 -5.60 -10.33 10.46
N GLU A 72 -5.37 -11.01 9.32
CA GLU A 72 -5.30 -10.35 8.00
C GLU A 72 -6.60 -9.62 7.65
N ILE A 73 -7.76 -10.25 7.88
CA ILE A 73 -9.07 -9.61 7.65
C ILE A 73 -9.20 -8.36 8.53
N THR A 74 -8.82 -8.44 9.80
CA THR A 74 -8.88 -7.30 10.71
C THR A 74 -8.01 -6.14 10.22
N GLN A 75 -6.79 -6.43 9.78
CA GLN A 75 -5.89 -5.43 9.21
C GLN A 75 -6.48 -4.80 7.94
N LEU A 76 -7.04 -5.62 7.04
CA LEU A 76 -7.68 -5.13 5.81
C LEU A 76 -8.91 -4.24 6.13
N MET A 77 -9.69 -4.57 7.14
CA MET A 77 -10.84 -3.75 7.58
C MET A 77 -10.38 -2.38 8.11
N VAL A 78 -9.28 -2.33 8.86
CA VAL A 78 -8.70 -1.07 9.34
C VAL A 78 -8.24 -0.20 8.15
N ILE A 79 -7.52 -0.79 7.20
CA ILE A 79 -7.07 -0.08 5.99
C ILE A 79 -8.27 0.41 5.16
N ALA A 80 -9.30 -0.42 4.97
CA ALA A 80 -10.51 -0.05 4.23
C ALA A 80 -11.23 1.14 4.91
N SER A 81 -11.37 1.13 6.23
CA SER A 81 -11.98 2.23 6.98
C SER A 81 -11.17 3.52 6.87
N GLN A 82 -9.84 3.44 6.94
CA GLN A 82 -8.96 4.60 6.74
C GLN A 82 -9.10 5.17 5.32
N ASN A 83 -9.14 4.31 4.31
CA ASN A 83 -9.34 4.72 2.92
C ASN A 83 -10.71 5.38 2.70
N GLU A 84 -11.76 4.88 3.33
CA GLU A 84 -13.10 5.49 3.28
C GLU A 84 -13.10 6.90 3.89
N GLN A 85 -12.45 7.09 5.04
CA GLN A 85 -12.31 8.40 5.67
C GLN A 85 -11.52 9.36 4.78
N LEU A 86 -10.41 8.93 4.19
CA LEU A 86 -9.63 9.74 3.25
C LEU A 86 -10.47 10.11 2.03
N PHE A 87 -11.21 9.18 1.46
CA PHE A 87 -12.08 9.46 0.32
C PHE A 87 -13.16 10.50 0.65
N ALA A 88 -13.78 10.41 1.82
CA ALA A 88 -14.77 11.39 2.29
C ALA A 88 -14.14 12.79 2.45
N LEU A 89 -12.94 12.88 3.04
CA LEU A 89 -12.21 14.14 3.18
C LEU A 89 -11.85 14.76 1.82
N TYR A 90 -11.33 13.96 0.87
CA TYR A 90 -11.04 14.47 -0.47
C TYR A 90 -12.29 14.91 -1.22
N SER A 91 -13.40 14.17 -1.07
CA SER A 91 -14.68 14.53 -1.72
C SER A 91 -15.22 15.87 -1.20
N ASP A 92 -15.19 16.09 0.11
CA ASP A 92 -15.58 17.37 0.72
C ASP A 92 -14.65 18.52 0.27
N LEU A 93 -13.34 18.27 0.28
CA LEU A 93 -12.36 19.23 -0.20
C LEU A 93 -12.57 19.61 -1.66
N TYR A 94 -12.87 18.65 -2.54
CA TYR A 94 -13.14 18.94 -3.94
C TYR A 94 -14.35 19.85 -4.12
N LEU A 95 -15.42 19.63 -3.39
CA LEU A 95 -16.61 20.51 -3.44
C LEU A 95 -16.26 21.93 -2.99
N ARG A 96 -15.55 22.08 -1.87
CA ARG A 96 -15.10 23.40 -1.38
C ARG A 96 -14.19 24.13 -2.37
N LEU A 97 -13.25 23.40 -3.02
CA LEU A 97 -12.37 23.98 -4.03
C LEU A 97 -13.13 24.44 -5.28
N LEU A 98 -14.18 23.73 -5.68
CA LEU A 98 -15.03 24.10 -6.82
C LEU A 98 -15.92 25.30 -6.53
N ASP A 99 -16.25 25.55 -5.27
CA ASP A 99 -17.05 26.70 -4.83
C ASP A 99 -16.20 28.00 -4.74
N CYS A 100 -14.85 27.89 -4.75
CA CYS A 100 -13.97 29.05 -4.74
C CYS A 100 -14.10 29.84 -6.04
N THR A 101 -14.29 31.16 -5.93
CA THR A 101 -14.48 32.07 -7.06
C THR A 101 -13.21 32.87 -7.42
N THR A 102 -12.26 32.94 -6.49
CA THR A 102 -11.00 33.69 -6.63
C THR A 102 -9.78 32.82 -6.28
N ALA A 103 -8.63 33.21 -6.81
CA ALA A 103 -7.38 32.54 -6.48
C ALA A 103 -7.01 32.63 -4.98
N ALA A 104 -7.35 33.74 -4.33
CA ALA A 104 -7.11 33.92 -2.90
C ALA A 104 -7.95 32.94 -2.09
N GLU A 105 -9.25 32.84 -2.35
CA GLU A 105 -10.15 31.87 -1.71
C GLU A 105 -9.69 30.44 -1.94
N LEU A 106 -9.22 30.10 -3.14
CA LEU A 106 -8.67 28.79 -3.46
C LEU A 106 -7.44 28.46 -2.62
N LEU A 107 -6.50 29.41 -2.49
CA LEU A 107 -5.29 29.25 -1.68
C LEU A 107 -5.59 29.17 -0.19
N ASP A 108 -6.53 29.96 0.32
CA ASP A 108 -7.01 29.88 1.70
C ASP A 108 -7.65 28.51 1.99
N CYS A 109 -8.52 28.03 1.11
CA CYS A 109 -9.16 26.73 1.22
C CYS A 109 -8.11 25.59 1.22
N LEU A 110 -7.13 25.62 0.32
CA LEU A 110 -6.04 24.65 0.27
C LEU A 110 -5.17 24.71 1.53
N HIS A 111 -4.85 25.91 2.00
CA HIS A 111 -4.06 26.09 3.23
C HIS A 111 -4.79 25.55 4.44
N GLN A 112 -6.06 25.90 4.60
CA GLN A 112 -6.90 25.41 5.70
C GLN A 112 -7.08 23.90 5.66
N ALA A 113 -7.38 23.33 4.49
CA ALA A 113 -7.55 21.90 4.35
C ALA A 113 -6.27 21.12 4.71
N THR A 114 -5.10 21.60 4.30
CA THR A 114 -3.83 20.93 4.59
C THR A 114 -3.39 21.07 6.05
N THR A 115 -3.55 22.25 6.65
CA THR A 115 -3.07 22.53 8.01
C THR A 115 -4.08 22.11 9.09
N GLU A 116 -5.38 22.33 8.89
CA GLU A 116 -6.40 22.06 9.91
C GLU A 116 -7.02 20.67 9.77
N LEU A 117 -7.41 20.25 8.55
CA LEU A 117 -8.07 18.95 8.35
C LEU A 117 -7.08 17.79 8.29
N LEU A 118 -5.95 17.96 7.61
CA LEU A 118 -4.93 16.92 7.45
C LEU A 118 -3.79 17.04 8.47
N SER A 119 -3.80 18.10 9.30
CA SER A 119 -2.79 18.33 10.35
C SER A 119 -1.35 18.34 9.86
N PHE A 120 -1.12 18.82 8.63
CA PHE A 120 0.22 19.01 8.10
C PHE A 120 0.87 20.28 8.67
N ASP A 121 2.20 20.32 8.70
CA ASP A 121 2.94 21.40 9.33
C ASP A 121 2.98 22.67 8.48
N ALA A 122 3.18 22.53 7.17
CA ALA A 122 3.18 23.64 6.24
C ALA A 122 2.71 23.25 4.84
N PHE A 123 2.15 24.25 4.15
CA PHE A 123 1.67 24.17 2.78
C PHE A 123 2.15 25.37 1.99
N LYS A 124 2.72 25.16 0.79
CA LYS A 124 3.13 26.20 -0.14
C LYS A 124 2.80 25.80 -1.58
N VAL A 125 2.47 26.80 -2.39
CA VAL A 125 2.31 26.71 -3.83
C VAL A 125 3.39 27.56 -4.48
N TRP A 126 4.19 26.93 -5.32
CA TRP A 126 5.23 27.60 -6.11
C TRP A 126 4.80 27.68 -7.56
N LEU A 127 4.85 28.89 -8.14
CA LEU A 127 4.50 29.12 -9.54
C LEU A 127 5.71 29.61 -10.33
N ILE A 128 5.86 29.10 -11.55
CA ILE A 128 6.93 29.48 -12.47
C ILE A 128 6.74 30.91 -13.02
N LYS A 129 5.46 31.27 -13.28
CA LYS A 129 5.13 32.58 -13.85
C LYS A 129 4.65 33.51 -12.72
N PRO A 130 5.09 34.78 -12.73
CA PRO A 130 4.62 35.77 -11.77
C PRO A 130 3.11 36.02 -11.95
N VAL A 131 2.40 36.17 -10.83
CA VAL A 131 0.96 36.46 -10.78
C VAL A 131 0.71 37.67 -9.89
N ALA A 132 -0.41 38.36 -10.13
CA ALA A 132 -0.78 39.56 -9.38
C ALA A 132 -1.35 39.29 -7.98
N VAL A 133 -1.51 38.02 -7.60
CA VAL A 133 -2.10 37.61 -6.31
C VAL A 133 -1.00 37.54 -5.26
N ASN A 134 -1.19 38.26 -4.15
CA ASN A 134 -0.29 38.18 -2.99
C ASN A 134 -0.97 37.33 -1.89
N HIS A 135 -0.40 36.15 -1.61
CA HIS A 135 -0.92 35.25 -0.62
C HIS A 135 0.23 34.55 0.13
N SER A 136 0.08 34.32 1.44
CA SER A 136 1.14 33.75 2.29
C SER A 136 1.56 32.34 1.88
N ALA A 137 0.67 31.55 1.29
CA ALA A 137 0.94 30.21 0.80
C ALA A 137 1.51 30.20 -0.63
N LEU A 138 1.52 31.34 -1.36
CA LEU A 138 1.95 31.46 -2.74
C LEU A 138 3.34 32.06 -2.83
N ILE A 139 4.22 31.45 -3.59
CA ILE A 139 5.59 31.93 -3.90
C ILE A 139 5.78 31.93 -5.41
N THR A 140 6.33 33.01 -5.94
CA THR A 140 6.56 33.21 -7.37
C THR A 140 8.05 33.48 -7.67
N ASP A 141 8.94 33.00 -6.79
CA ASP A 141 10.38 33.07 -6.98
C ASP A 141 10.89 31.96 -7.92
N ASP A 142 12.18 32.02 -8.25
CA ASP A 142 12.80 31.00 -9.12
C ASP A 142 12.80 29.61 -8.46
N CYS A 143 11.99 28.71 -9.00
CA CYS A 143 11.86 27.32 -8.56
C CYS A 143 12.52 26.31 -9.50
N ALA A 144 13.25 26.78 -10.53
CA ALA A 144 13.80 25.93 -11.59
C ALA A 144 14.79 24.89 -11.05
N GLU A 145 15.62 25.26 -10.07
CA GLU A 145 16.60 24.35 -9.47
C GLU A 145 15.92 23.22 -8.71
N ILE A 146 14.88 23.49 -7.92
CA ILE A 146 14.12 22.47 -7.17
C ILE A 146 13.37 21.57 -8.14
N MET A 147 12.73 22.13 -9.16
CA MET A 147 12.03 21.35 -10.17
C MET A 147 12.99 20.45 -10.95
N ALA A 148 14.16 20.94 -11.32
CA ALA A 148 15.17 20.17 -12.02
C ALA A 148 15.80 19.07 -11.16
N SER A 149 16.01 19.32 -9.87
CA SER A 149 16.66 18.36 -8.97
C SER A 149 15.69 17.29 -8.43
N ARG A 150 14.44 17.64 -8.12
CA ARG A 150 13.50 16.78 -7.40
C ARG A 150 12.33 16.28 -8.24
N LEU A 151 11.91 17.04 -9.25
CA LEU A 151 10.72 16.75 -10.05
C LEU A 151 11.04 16.55 -11.55
N SER A 152 12.30 16.39 -11.93
CA SER A 152 12.69 16.24 -13.35
C SER A 152 12.26 14.92 -13.97
N LYS A 153 12.28 13.83 -13.20
CA LYS A 153 11.95 12.47 -13.66
C LYS A 153 10.54 12.05 -13.28
N ASP A 154 10.12 12.45 -12.09
CA ASP A 154 8.86 12.03 -11.49
C ASP A 154 7.95 13.22 -11.22
N GLU A 155 6.65 13.00 -11.25
CA GLU A 155 5.66 14.02 -10.94
C GLU A 155 5.53 14.30 -9.44
N TYR A 156 6.13 13.41 -8.61
CA TYR A 156 6.08 13.45 -7.16
C TYR A 156 7.45 13.21 -6.57
N TYR A 157 7.74 13.92 -5.49
CA TYR A 157 8.87 13.63 -4.63
C TYR A 157 8.34 13.39 -3.20
N PHE A 158 8.65 12.26 -2.63
CA PHE A 158 8.33 11.90 -1.25
C PHE A 158 9.61 11.69 -0.48
N GLY A 159 9.71 12.24 0.72
CA GLY A 159 10.84 11.99 1.60
C GLY A 159 11.35 13.23 2.30
N ARG A 160 12.66 13.28 2.53
CA ARG A 160 13.30 14.38 3.26
C ARG A 160 14.09 15.27 2.30
N LEU A 161 13.95 16.57 2.46
CA LEU A 161 14.75 17.56 1.77
C LEU A 161 15.98 17.95 2.60
N GLN A 162 16.99 18.49 1.94
CA GLN A 162 18.12 19.13 2.62
C GLN A 162 17.63 20.37 3.38
N GLN A 163 18.32 20.73 4.45
CA GLN A 163 17.92 21.86 5.28
C GLN A 163 17.85 23.19 4.51
N SER A 164 18.76 23.40 3.56
CA SER A 164 18.76 24.56 2.65
C SER A 164 17.52 24.61 1.75
N GLU A 165 17.12 23.46 1.18
CA GLU A 165 15.94 23.34 0.33
C GLU A 165 14.65 23.57 1.16
N GLN A 166 14.59 23.03 2.38
CA GLN A 166 13.45 23.24 3.29
C GLN A 166 13.30 24.72 3.65
N ALA A 167 14.40 25.37 4.02
CA ALA A 167 14.40 26.79 4.35
C ALA A 167 13.96 27.66 3.17
N LEU A 168 14.34 27.28 1.94
CA LEU A 168 13.92 27.95 0.72
C LEU A 168 12.41 27.76 0.47
N ILE A 169 11.92 26.52 0.54
CA ILE A 169 10.53 26.19 0.18
C ILE A 169 9.53 26.68 1.22
N PHE A 170 9.82 26.51 2.52
CA PHE A 170 8.87 26.77 3.60
C PHE A 170 9.20 28.01 4.45
N ALA A 171 10.32 28.68 4.18
CA ALA A 171 10.88 29.76 5.03
C ALA A 171 11.22 29.33 6.47
N GLN A 172 11.08 28.07 6.79
CA GLN A 172 11.42 27.48 8.11
C GLN A 172 11.98 26.08 7.86
N ALA A 173 13.02 25.70 8.61
CA ALA A 173 13.55 24.34 8.58
C ALA A 173 12.63 23.41 9.39
N SER A 174 11.94 22.50 8.72
CA SER A 174 11.20 21.39 9.33
C SER A 174 12.07 20.14 9.35
N THR A 175 11.96 19.29 10.37
CA THR A 175 12.77 18.06 10.50
C THR A 175 12.04 16.81 10.01
N GLY A 176 10.80 16.94 9.54
CA GLY A 176 9.95 15.83 9.15
C GLY A 176 10.10 15.37 7.69
N SER A 177 9.02 14.84 7.14
CA SER A 177 8.93 14.45 5.73
C SER A 177 8.20 15.51 4.90
N VAL A 178 8.48 15.49 3.59
CA VAL A 178 7.93 16.46 2.62
C VAL A 178 7.40 15.70 1.40
N VAL A 179 6.30 16.20 0.84
CA VAL A 179 5.86 15.84 -0.50
C VAL A 179 5.92 17.07 -1.39
N LEU A 180 6.56 16.92 -2.55
CA LEU A 180 6.48 17.89 -3.65
C LEU A 180 5.67 17.27 -4.78
N VAL A 181 4.74 18.04 -5.31
CA VAL A 181 3.82 17.61 -6.37
C VAL A 181 3.91 18.56 -7.52
N ARG A 182 4.39 18.09 -8.67
CA ARG A 182 4.49 18.88 -9.90
C ARG A 182 3.10 19.23 -10.41
N LEU A 183 2.82 20.50 -10.63
CA LEU A 183 1.57 21.01 -11.18
C LEU A 183 1.71 21.27 -12.67
N THR A 184 0.91 20.57 -13.46
CA THR A 184 0.88 20.68 -14.92
C THR A 184 -0.53 20.97 -15.41
N HIS A 185 -0.68 21.87 -16.38
CA HIS A 185 -1.94 22.11 -17.07
C HIS A 185 -1.69 22.15 -18.58
N ASN A 186 -2.45 21.39 -19.38
CA ASN A 186 -2.29 21.25 -20.82
C ASN A 186 -0.84 20.95 -21.28
N GLN A 187 -0.15 20.07 -20.53
CA GLN A 187 1.25 19.67 -20.75
C GLN A 187 2.29 20.77 -20.46
N GLU A 188 1.89 21.92 -19.95
CA GLU A 188 2.79 22.96 -19.48
C GLU A 188 2.93 22.90 -17.96
N ASP A 189 4.16 23.09 -17.49
CA ASP A 189 4.43 23.23 -16.07
C ASP A 189 3.96 24.59 -15.58
N ILE A 190 3.14 24.61 -14.55
CA ILE A 190 2.73 25.85 -13.88
C ILE A 190 3.48 26.06 -12.55
N GLY A 191 4.04 25.01 -11.97
CA GLY A 191 4.77 25.08 -10.72
C GLY A 191 4.75 23.76 -9.95
N PHE A 192 4.80 23.85 -8.64
CA PHE A 192 4.66 22.69 -7.76
C PHE A 192 3.98 23.05 -6.45
N LEU A 193 3.41 22.04 -5.83
CA LEU A 193 2.83 22.04 -4.49
C LEU A 193 3.86 21.47 -3.52
N ALA A 194 4.05 22.09 -2.36
CA ALA A 194 4.91 21.59 -1.31
C ALA A 194 4.11 21.45 0.00
N ILE A 195 4.13 20.27 0.60
CA ILE A 195 3.50 19.98 1.89
C ILE A 195 4.54 19.36 2.80
N SER A 196 4.61 19.82 4.05
CA SER A 196 5.49 19.23 5.05
C SER A 196 4.71 18.64 6.23
N SER A 197 5.24 17.55 6.79
CA SER A 197 4.78 16.93 8.03
C SER A 197 5.91 16.85 9.03
N ARG A 198 5.62 16.98 10.32
CA ARG A 198 6.60 16.76 11.40
C ARG A 198 6.99 15.30 11.54
N ASP A 199 6.11 14.41 11.14
CA ASP A 199 6.39 12.98 11.09
C ASP A 199 7.33 12.67 9.93
N ALA A 200 8.46 12.06 10.26
CA ALA A 200 9.50 11.72 9.29
C ALA A 200 9.11 10.58 8.34
N GLU A 201 8.10 9.79 8.70
CA GLU A 201 7.63 8.63 7.94
C GLU A 201 6.26 8.86 7.29
N HIS A 202 5.67 10.04 7.48
CA HIS A 202 4.34 10.35 6.97
C HIS A 202 4.28 10.25 5.44
N PHE A 203 5.27 10.79 4.73
CA PHE A 203 5.36 10.74 3.27
C PHE A 203 6.38 9.69 2.85
N ASP A 204 5.90 8.43 2.69
CA ASP A 204 6.70 7.30 2.21
C ASP A 204 6.67 7.26 0.67
N PRO A 205 7.82 7.04 -0.01
CA PRO A 205 7.87 6.88 -1.46
C PRO A 205 6.99 5.74 -2.03
N ARG A 206 6.55 4.83 -1.18
CA ARG A 206 5.66 3.71 -1.56
C ARG A 206 4.17 4.02 -1.45
N MET A 207 3.80 5.25 -1.05
CA MET A 207 2.39 5.64 -0.93
C MET A 207 1.67 5.57 -2.28
N ASP A 208 0.41 5.17 -2.26
CA ASP A 208 -0.46 5.23 -3.44
C ASP A 208 -0.73 6.69 -3.80
N THR A 209 -0.49 7.03 -5.07
CA THR A 209 -0.63 8.40 -5.60
C THR A 209 -1.95 8.63 -6.32
N LEU A 210 -2.89 7.68 -6.31
CA LEU A 210 -4.12 7.77 -7.10
C LEU A 210 -4.97 8.99 -6.72
N LEU A 211 -5.27 9.16 -5.43
CA LEU A 211 -6.02 10.31 -4.94
C LEU A 211 -5.24 11.62 -5.11
N LEU A 212 -3.95 11.58 -4.84
CA LEU A 212 -3.07 12.74 -5.02
C LEU A 212 -2.98 13.18 -6.49
N ASN A 213 -3.01 12.24 -7.44
CA ASN A 213 -3.03 12.54 -8.87
C ASN A 213 -4.33 13.26 -9.30
N GLN A 214 -5.47 12.83 -8.80
CA GLN A 214 -6.73 13.52 -9.06
C GLN A 214 -6.75 14.91 -8.44
N PHE A 215 -6.32 15.03 -7.19
CA PHE A 215 -6.18 16.29 -6.48
C PHE A 215 -5.27 17.27 -7.22
N LYS A 216 -4.09 16.84 -7.61
CA LYS A 216 -3.12 17.62 -8.41
C LYS A 216 -3.76 18.20 -9.68
N LYS A 217 -4.47 17.37 -10.44
CA LYS A 217 -5.12 17.79 -11.70
C LYS A 217 -6.19 18.83 -11.46
N LEU A 218 -7.01 18.66 -10.41
CA LEU A 218 -8.02 19.63 -10.05
C LEU A 218 -7.40 20.96 -9.63
N VAL A 219 -6.44 20.92 -8.70
CA VAL A 219 -5.75 22.13 -8.22
C VAL A 219 -5.04 22.87 -9.35
N ALA A 220 -4.30 22.17 -10.22
CA ALA A 220 -3.63 22.77 -11.36
C ALA A 220 -4.62 23.45 -12.30
N LYS A 221 -5.77 22.83 -12.57
CA LYS A 221 -6.83 23.40 -13.40
C LYS A 221 -7.42 24.67 -12.77
N LEU A 222 -7.77 24.62 -11.49
CA LEU A 222 -8.36 25.76 -10.79
C LEU A 222 -7.37 26.92 -10.64
N LEU A 223 -6.11 26.65 -10.29
CA LEU A 223 -5.07 27.66 -10.25
C LEU A 223 -4.89 28.32 -11.61
N HIS A 224 -4.82 27.54 -12.68
CA HIS A 224 -4.75 28.11 -14.03
C HIS A 224 -5.96 29.01 -14.37
N GLN A 225 -7.15 28.57 -14.02
CA GLN A 225 -8.40 29.30 -14.32
C GLN A 225 -8.51 30.64 -13.57
N HIS A 226 -8.01 30.69 -12.32
CA HIS A 226 -8.13 31.88 -11.47
C HIS A 226 -6.92 32.82 -11.52
N LEU A 227 -5.79 32.37 -12.03
CA LEU A 227 -4.54 33.15 -12.08
C LEU A 227 -4.17 33.64 -13.47
N TYR A 228 -4.64 32.96 -14.52
CA TYR A 228 -4.34 33.25 -15.92
C TYR A 228 -5.62 33.39 -16.75
#